data_30ee014b8340bcaa571def0592601191
#
_entry.id   30ee014b8340bcaa571def0592601191
#
_cell.length_a   1.000
_cell.length_b   1.000
_cell.length_c   1.000
_cell.angle_alpha   90.00
_cell.angle_beta   90.00
_cell.angle_gamma   90.00
#
_symmetry.space_group_name_H-M   'P 1'
#
loop_
_entity.id
_entity.type
_entity.pdbx_description
1 polymer ?
#
loop_
_entity_poly.entity_id
_entity_poly.type
_entity_poly.pdbx_seq_one_letter_code
_entity_poly.pdbx_strand_id
1 'polypeptide(L)'
;VRRLWQPQPTSDGRGKLIISRDPPGARMDAFEEDVRAAQRLLEERYGPSVRRRISEIAERLISLHMENRIKINHSIMEYVLAAHLASKGYRVELEYPLANDLVADVMAWRDGKSLIIEVETGFTSPENALDPQAYLTARAISKIARYSPHADRFSLATPAHNILQIPRTLLKPASARRPVEIQLLKSLCDQYYRTPEIAVEKLSKMRLHAIYVINVDLLEVVRLSPRRYLEKYGDLCPSLQQIRRYVEASLRRRVACEHPTT
;
A
#
# COMPACT_ATOMS: atom_id res chain seq x y z
N VAL A 1 11.45 -6.63 26.54
CA VAL A 1 12.15 -7.79 25.96
C VAL A 1 11.16 -8.95 25.98
N ARG A 2 10.41 -9.15 24.88
CA ARG A 2 9.49 -10.30 24.75
C ARG A 2 10.35 -11.52 24.47
N ARG A 3 10.29 -12.55 25.33
CA ARG A 3 10.85 -13.87 25.03
C ARG A 3 10.04 -14.48 23.89
N LEU A 4 10.69 -14.74 22.77
CA LEU A 4 10.14 -15.58 21.70
C LEU A 4 9.89 -16.99 22.29
N TRP A 5 8.61 -17.36 22.38
CA TRP A 5 8.22 -18.71 22.74
C TRP A 5 8.59 -19.66 21.60
N GLN A 6 9.42 -20.65 21.86
CA GLN A 6 9.69 -21.78 20.97
C GLN A 6 8.99 -23.02 21.53
N PRO A 7 8.11 -23.70 20.78
CA PRO A 7 7.53 -24.95 21.21
C PRO A 7 8.62 -25.99 21.35
N GLN A 8 8.67 -26.69 22.50
CA GLN A 8 9.54 -27.83 22.72
C GLN A 8 8.97 -29.05 21.97
N PRO A 9 9.75 -29.75 21.15
CA PRO A 9 9.27 -30.95 20.48
C PRO A 9 9.15 -32.09 21.50
N THR A 10 7.96 -32.67 21.62
CA THR A 10 7.76 -33.96 22.32
C THR A 10 7.77 -35.09 21.29
N SER A 11 8.58 -36.13 21.51
CA SER A 11 8.59 -37.33 20.68
C SER A 11 7.74 -38.42 21.31
N ASP A 12 6.95 -39.15 20.48
CA ASP A 12 6.44 -40.45 20.91
C ASP A 12 7.58 -41.47 20.86
N GLY A 13 7.44 -42.56 21.62
CA GLY A 13 8.48 -43.61 21.71
C GLY A 13 8.88 -44.27 20.39
N ARG A 14 8.51 -43.74 19.22
CA ARG A 14 8.83 -44.19 17.85
C ARG A 14 9.51 -43.12 16.99
N GLY A 15 9.98 -42.02 17.59
CA GLY A 15 10.77 -40.99 16.88
C GLY A 15 10.00 -40.16 15.87
N LYS A 16 8.67 -40.17 15.87
CA LYS A 16 7.86 -39.35 14.98
C LYS A 16 7.54 -38.02 15.65
N LEU A 17 7.94 -36.93 15.01
CA LEU A 17 7.62 -35.55 15.50
C LEU A 17 6.10 -35.39 15.50
N ILE A 18 5.51 -35.29 16.69
CA ILE A 18 4.09 -34.92 16.83
C ILE A 18 4.05 -33.40 17.00
N ILE A 19 3.67 -32.70 15.95
CA ILE A 19 3.24 -31.31 16.06
C ILE A 19 1.83 -31.37 16.63
N SER A 20 1.69 -31.12 17.94
CA SER A 20 0.37 -30.95 18.55
C SER A 20 -0.28 -29.70 17.93
N ARG A 21 -1.24 -29.92 17.07
CA ARG A 21 -2.23 -28.91 16.71
C ARG A 21 -3.18 -28.83 17.90
N ASP A 22 -3.12 -27.73 18.65
CA ASP A 22 -4.18 -27.41 19.60
C ASP A 22 -5.53 -27.43 18.89
N PRO A 23 -6.60 -27.92 19.52
CA PRO A 23 -7.90 -27.99 18.89
C PRO A 23 -8.36 -26.56 18.49
N PRO A 24 -9.02 -26.39 17.33
CA PRO A 24 -9.58 -25.10 16.95
C PRO A 24 -10.70 -24.74 17.93
N GLY A 25 -10.45 -23.76 18.84
CA GLY A 25 -11.51 -23.32 19.74
C GLY A 25 -11.10 -22.54 20.99
N ALA A 26 -9.81 -22.26 21.26
CA ALA A 26 -9.44 -21.70 22.57
C ALA A 26 -8.44 -20.52 22.58
N ARG A 27 -7.87 -20.11 21.46
CA ARG A 27 -7.05 -18.89 21.40
C ARG A 27 -7.47 -18.06 20.22
N MET A 28 -7.76 -16.77 20.46
CA MET A 28 -7.84 -15.79 19.37
C MET A 28 -6.51 -15.81 18.62
N ASP A 29 -6.60 -15.74 17.28
CA ASP A 29 -5.43 -15.56 16.43
C ASP A 29 -4.73 -14.24 16.81
N ALA A 30 -3.40 -14.22 16.78
CA ALA A 30 -2.61 -13.02 17.10
C ALA A 30 -3.03 -11.81 16.28
N PHE A 31 -3.45 -12.01 15.04
CA PHE A 31 -3.98 -10.95 14.19
C PHE A 31 -5.30 -10.39 14.73
N GLU A 32 -6.23 -11.24 15.14
CA GLU A 32 -7.48 -10.80 15.76
C GLU A 32 -7.23 -10.05 17.06
N GLU A 33 -6.30 -10.52 17.90
CA GLU A 33 -5.90 -9.82 19.13
C GLU A 33 -5.40 -8.40 18.84
N ASP A 34 -4.55 -8.23 17.82
CA ASP A 34 -4.02 -6.93 17.39
C ASP A 34 -5.15 -6.02 16.84
N VAL A 35 -6.07 -6.54 16.03
CA VAL A 35 -7.22 -5.79 15.52
C VAL A 35 -8.13 -5.34 16.66
N ARG A 36 -8.43 -6.23 17.63
CA ARG A 36 -9.25 -5.89 18.80
C ARG A 36 -8.57 -4.87 19.73
N ALA A 37 -7.24 -4.96 19.87
CA ALA A 37 -6.48 -3.95 20.62
C ALA A 37 -6.55 -2.58 19.93
N ALA A 38 -6.31 -2.53 18.61
CA ALA A 38 -6.44 -1.31 17.81
C ALA A 38 -7.87 -0.76 17.85
N GLN A 39 -8.89 -1.62 17.80
CA GLN A 39 -10.30 -1.24 17.90
C GLN A 39 -10.58 -0.43 19.16
N ARG A 40 -10.19 -0.94 20.33
CA ARG A 40 -10.40 -0.26 21.61
C ARG A 40 -9.78 1.14 21.65
N LEU A 41 -8.55 1.24 21.19
CA LEU A 41 -7.82 2.51 21.13
C LEU A 41 -8.41 3.52 20.14
N LEU A 42 -8.88 3.04 18.98
CA LEU A 42 -9.54 3.87 17.96
C LEU A 42 -10.93 4.34 18.42
N GLU A 43 -11.68 3.49 19.12
CA GLU A 43 -12.98 3.86 19.71
C GLU A 43 -12.83 4.91 20.80
N GLU A 44 -11.78 4.80 21.64
CA GLU A 44 -11.44 5.81 22.63
C GLU A 44 -11.05 7.15 21.95
N ARG A 45 -10.19 7.08 20.93
CA ARG A 45 -9.71 8.27 20.21
C ARG A 45 -10.81 9.05 19.50
N TYR A 46 -11.70 8.37 18.79
CA TYR A 46 -12.73 9.01 17.96
C TYR A 46 -14.09 9.17 18.65
N GLY A 47 -14.27 8.52 19.78
CA GLY A 47 -15.46 8.66 20.61
C GLY A 47 -16.70 7.88 20.13
N PRO A 48 -17.81 8.02 20.85
CA PRO A 48 -18.99 7.15 20.68
C PRO A 48 -19.70 7.29 19.34
N SER A 49 -19.64 8.44 18.69
CA SER A 49 -20.35 8.73 17.43
C SER A 49 -19.89 7.87 16.24
N VAL A 50 -18.67 7.32 16.29
CA VAL A 50 -18.09 6.49 15.23
C VAL A 50 -17.79 5.05 15.68
N ARG A 51 -18.01 4.73 16.97
CA ARG A 51 -17.72 3.41 17.57
C ARG A 51 -18.28 2.27 16.73
N ARG A 52 -19.58 2.35 16.39
CA ARG A 52 -20.23 1.31 15.59
C ARG A 52 -19.50 1.06 14.25
N ARG A 53 -19.12 2.13 13.54
CA ARG A 53 -18.43 2.00 12.24
C ARG A 53 -17.02 1.41 12.41
N ILE A 54 -16.31 1.79 13.46
CA ILE A 54 -14.99 1.24 13.79
C ILE A 54 -15.11 -0.27 14.06
N SER A 55 -16.12 -0.67 14.84
CA SER A 55 -16.39 -2.08 15.12
C SER A 55 -16.76 -2.86 13.84
N GLU A 56 -17.64 -2.33 12.99
CA GLU A 56 -18.02 -2.97 11.71
C GLU A 56 -16.79 -3.17 10.79
N ILE A 57 -15.86 -2.22 10.75
CA ILE A 57 -14.61 -2.34 9.97
C ILE A 57 -13.70 -3.41 10.59
N ALA A 58 -13.60 -3.49 11.92
CA ALA A 58 -12.80 -4.51 12.61
C ALA A 58 -13.32 -5.92 12.29
N GLU A 59 -14.64 -6.15 12.42
CA GLU A 59 -15.27 -7.43 12.09
C GLU A 59 -15.02 -7.81 10.62
N ARG A 60 -15.15 -6.85 9.72
CA ARG A 60 -14.87 -7.09 8.31
C ARG A 60 -13.41 -7.49 8.07
N LEU A 61 -12.46 -6.82 8.72
CA LEU A 61 -11.04 -7.11 8.59
C LEU A 61 -10.70 -8.52 9.11
N ILE A 62 -11.26 -8.91 10.26
CA ILE A 62 -11.11 -10.25 10.83
C ILE A 62 -11.71 -11.31 9.90
N SER A 63 -12.92 -11.06 9.34
CA SER A 63 -13.53 -11.98 8.37
C SER A 63 -12.65 -12.16 7.13
N LEU A 64 -12.11 -11.09 6.57
CA LEU A 64 -11.20 -11.14 5.41
C LEU A 64 -9.92 -11.92 5.72
N HIS A 65 -9.40 -11.80 6.94
CA HIS A 65 -8.25 -12.59 7.38
C HIS A 65 -8.58 -14.08 7.44
N MET A 66 -9.70 -14.44 8.05
CA MET A 66 -10.15 -15.85 8.10
C MET A 66 -10.40 -16.44 6.72
N GLU A 67 -10.81 -15.62 5.75
CA GLU A 67 -10.98 -15.99 4.35
C GLU A 67 -9.66 -16.04 3.55
N ASN A 68 -8.50 -15.74 4.16
CA ASN A 68 -7.18 -15.59 3.52
C ASN A 68 -7.17 -14.56 2.38
N ARG A 69 -7.93 -13.48 2.50
CA ARG A 69 -8.12 -12.44 1.48
C ARG A 69 -7.35 -11.16 1.76
N ILE A 70 -6.62 -11.09 2.87
CA ILE A 70 -5.81 -9.92 3.21
C ILE A 70 -4.33 -10.25 3.34
N LYS A 71 -3.52 -9.22 3.15
CA LYS A 71 -2.08 -9.26 3.42
C LYS A 71 -1.81 -8.66 4.81
N ILE A 72 -1.43 -9.47 5.77
CA ILE A 72 -1.23 -9.06 7.17
C ILE A 72 -0.31 -7.83 7.31
N ASN A 73 0.67 -7.66 6.42
CA ASN A 73 1.72 -6.64 6.53
C ASN A 73 1.24 -5.17 6.56
N HIS A 74 0.04 -4.85 6.06
CA HIS A 74 -0.49 -3.50 6.07
C HIS A 74 -1.94 -3.37 6.57
N SER A 75 -2.58 -4.48 6.93
CA SER A 75 -3.98 -4.50 7.34
C SER A 75 -4.29 -3.59 8.54
N ILE A 76 -3.39 -3.51 9.53
CA ILE A 76 -3.56 -2.58 10.66
C ILE A 76 -3.48 -1.11 10.18
N MET A 77 -2.62 -0.80 9.21
CA MET A 77 -2.57 0.55 8.62
C MET A 77 -3.87 0.88 7.88
N GLU A 78 -4.41 -0.07 7.13
CA GLU A 78 -5.71 0.06 6.45
C GLU A 78 -6.82 0.30 7.46
N TYR A 79 -6.81 -0.43 8.57
CA TYR A 79 -7.79 -0.25 9.65
C TYR A 79 -7.70 1.13 10.30
N VAL A 80 -6.51 1.58 10.66
CA VAL A 80 -6.29 2.93 11.22
C VAL A 80 -6.75 4.01 10.25
N LEU A 81 -6.44 3.85 8.96
CA LEU A 81 -6.87 4.76 7.90
C LEU A 81 -8.40 4.76 7.74
N ALA A 82 -9.02 3.57 7.72
CA ALA A 82 -10.47 3.41 7.60
C ALA A 82 -11.22 4.03 8.77
N ALA A 83 -10.75 3.83 10.01
CA ALA A 83 -11.30 4.46 11.19
C ALA A 83 -11.19 6.00 11.13
N HIS A 84 -10.04 6.51 10.67
CA HIS A 84 -9.86 7.95 10.43
C HIS A 84 -10.88 8.48 9.40
N LEU A 85 -11.08 7.80 8.28
CA LEU A 85 -12.06 8.21 7.27
C LEU A 85 -13.49 8.13 7.81
N ALA A 86 -13.83 7.07 8.55
CA ALA A 86 -15.12 6.94 9.20
C ALA A 86 -15.42 8.10 10.16
N SER A 87 -14.39 8.56 10.93
CA SER A 87 -14.51 9.74 11.80
C SER A 87 -14.74 11.05 11.04
N LYS A 88 -14.38 11.08 9.74
CA LYS A 88 -14.65 12.21 8.83
C LYS A 88 -15.96 12.05 8.05
N GLY A 89 -16.78 11.07 8.40
CA GLY A 89 -18.10 10.87 7.79
C GLY A 89 -18.11 10.05 6.51
N TYR A 90 -17.00 9.38 6.16
CA TYR A 90 -16.97 8.47 5.02
C TYR A 90 -17.63 7.12 5.39
N ARG A 91 -18.37 6.53 4.44
CA ARG A 91 -18.60 5.09 4.40
C ARG A 91 -17.32 4.45 3.86
N VAL A 92 -16.81 3.40 4.48
CA VAL A 92 -15.53 2.79 4.14
C VAL A 92 -15.69 1.29 3.97
N GLU A 93 -15.04 0.73 2.96
CA GLU A 93 -14.90 -0.71 2.74
C GLU A 93 -13.43 -1.02 2.46
N LEU A 94 -12.94 -2.14 3.04
CA LEU A 94 -11.60 -2.66 2.84
C LEU A 94 -11.61 -3.75 1.78
N GLU A 95 -10.49 -3.93 1.08
CA GLU A 95 -10.31 -4.94 0.03
C GLU A 95 -11.48 -4.93 -0.96
N TYR A 96 -11.82 -3.73 -1.45
CA TYR A 96 -12.97 -3.54 -2.32
C TYR A 96 -12.67 -3.98 -3.75
N PRO A 97 -13.44 -4.96 -4.31
CA PRO A 97 -13.23 -5.42 -5.67
C PRO A 97 -13.60 -4.32 -6.69
N LEU A 98 -12.71 -4.10 -7.65
CA LEU A 98 -12.89 -3.21 -8.79
C LEU A 98 -13.02 -4.03 -10.08
N ALA A 99 -13.15 -3.36 -11.23
CA ALA A 99 -13.10 -4.01 -12.53
C ALA A 99 -11.68 -4.53 -12.84
N ASN A 100 -11.58 -5.54 -13.71
CA ASN A 100 -10.31 -6.11 -14.21
C ASN A 100 -9.40 -6.68 -13.11
N ASP A 101 -9.97 -7.45 -12.18
CA ASP A 101 -9.26 -8.14 -11.09
C ASP A 101 -8.45 -7.22 -10.15
N LEU A 102 -8.75 -5.91 -10.18
CA LEU A 102 -8.19 -4.98 -9.23
C LEU A 102 -8.99 -5.01 -7.92
N VAL A 103 -8.28 -4.90 -6.82
CA VAL A 103 -8.86 -4.76 -5.48
C VAL A 103 -8.26 -3.52 -4.85
N ALA A 104 -9.10 -2.60 -4.38
CA ALA A 104 -8.64 -1.40 -3.68
C ALA A 104 -8.43 -1.71 -2.21
N ASP A 105 -7.25 -1.36 -1.66
CA ASP A 105 -6.95 -1.54 -0.25
C ASP A 105 -8.02 -0.85 0.63
N VAL A 106 -8.38 0.40 0.29
CA VAL A 106 -9.44 1.17 0.96
C VAL A 106 -10.31 1.89 -0.08
N MET A 107 -11.60 1.60 -0.08
CA MET A 107 -12.62 2.31 -0.84
C MET A 107 -13.51 3.11 0.10
N ALA A 108 -13.77 4.40 -0.20
CA ALA A 108 -14.55 5.27 0.68
C ALA A 108 -15.50 6.16 -0.12
N TRP A 109 -16.67 6.49 0.47
CA TRP A 109 -17.67 7.36 -0.15
C TRP A 109 -18.14 8.43 0.83
N ARG A 110 -18.26 9.65 0.34
CA ARG A 110 -18.87 10.77 1.06
C ARG A 110 -19.45 11.79 0.08
N ASP A 111 -20.61 12.31 0.37
CA ASP A 111 -21.29 13.36 -0.42
C ASP A 111 -21.41 12.99 -1.91
N GLY A 112 -21.75 11.73 -2.22
CA GLY A 112 -21.90 11.21 -3.59
C GLY A 112 -20.57 11.02 -4.35
N LYS A 113 -19.40 11.23 -3.70
CA LYS A 113 -18.08 11.07 -4.31
C LYS A 113 -17.34 9.87 -3.74
N SER A 114 -16.62 9.19 -4.62
CA SER A 114 -15.79 8.05 -4.31
C SER A 114 -14.31 8.42 -4.13
N LEU A 115 -13.62 7.68 -3.26
CA LEU A 115 -12.21 7.83 -2.97
C LEU A 115 -11.58 6.43 -2.85
N ILE A 116 -10.53 6.18 -3.64
CA ILE A 116 -9.66 5.03 -3.47
C ILE A 116 -8.38 5.48 -2.79
N ILE A 117 -7.90 4.68 -1.82
CA ILE A 117 -6.59 4.85 -1.21
C ILE A 117 -5.86 3.51 -1.23
N GLU A 118 -4.66 3.52 -1.81
CA GLU A 118 -3.74 2.37 -1.86
C GLU A 118 -2.62 2.56 -0.84
N VAL A 119 -2.35 1.54 -0.03
CA VAL A 119 -1.29 1.57 0.99
C VAL A 119 0.03 1.08 0.41
N GLU A 120 1.10 1.85 0.63
CA GLU A 120 2.45 1.57 0.18
C GLU A 120 3.43 1.61 1.34
N THR A 121 3.98 0.44 1.70
CA THR A 121 4.90 0.28 2.85
C THR A 121 6.37 0.51 2.50
N GLY A 122 6.70 0.63 1.21
CA GLY A 122 8.10 0.70 0.75
C GLY A 122 8.78 -0.67 0.67
N PHE A 123 8.05 -1.78 0.85
CA PHE A 123 8.61 -3.11 0.73
C PHE A 123 9.06 -3.38 -0.71
N THR A 124 10.28 -3.92 -0.84
CA THR A 124 10.85 -4.35 -2.12
C THR A 124 11.15 -5.84 -2.05
N SER A 125 10.67 -6.59 -3.03
CA SER A 125 10.94 -8.02 -3.12
C SER A 125 12.41 -8.30 -3.49
N PRO A 126 12.94 -9.51 -3.17
CA PRO A 126 14.32 -9.86 -3.49
C PRO A 126 14.70 -9.69 -4.97
N GLU A 127 13.75 -9.92 -5.90
CA GLU A 127 13.98 -9.79 -7.35
C GLU A 127 14.31 -8.34 -7.76
N ASN A 128 13.94 -7.35 -6.94
CA ASN A 128 14.18 -5.94 -7.18
C ASN A 128 15.23 -5.36 -6.21
N ALA A 129 16.05 -6.22 -5.58
CA ALA A 129 17.05 -5.80 -4.60
C ALA A 129 18.18 -4.95 -5.20
N LEU A 130 18.46 -5.08 -6.51
CA LEU A 130 19.49 -4.29 -7.20
C LEU A 130 19.02 -2.91 -7.66
N ASP A 131 17.70 -2.66 -7.67
CA ASP A 131 17.13 -1.38 -8.11
C ASP A 131 15.86 -0.98 -7.34
N PRO A 132 15.89 -1.02 -6.00
CA PRO A 132 14.71 -0.86 -5.16
C PRO A 132 14.01 0.49 -5.39
N GLN A 133 14.75 1.58 -5.57
CA GLN A 133 14.15 2.90 -5.80
C GLN A 133 13.48 3.01 -7.17
N ALA A 134 14.07 2.44 -8.22
CA ALA A 134 13.48 2.40 -9.55
C ALA A 134 12.18 1.58 -9.53
N TYR A 135 12.21 0.41 -8.90
CA TYR A 135 11.03 -0.44 -8.72
C TYR A 135 9.92 0.26 -7.93
N LEU A 136 10.23 0.85 -6.76
CA LEU A 136 9.25 1.56 -5.94
C LEU A 136 8.67 2.78 -6.68
N THR A 137 9.49 3.45 -7.49
CA THR A 137 9.03 4.55 -8.36
C THR A 137 8.06 4.04 -9.41
N ALA A 138 8.39 2.97 -10.13
CA ALA A 138 7.51 2.35 -11.11
C ALA A 138 6.21 1.83 -10.47
N ARG A 139 6.30 1.26 -9.27
CA ARG A 139 5.15 0.78 -8.48
C ARG A 139 4.21 1.92 -8.11
N ALA A 140 4.71 3.05 -7.63
CA ALA A 140 3.89 4.22 -7.33
C ALA A 140 3.18 4.74 -8.59
N ILE A 141 3.88 4.85 -9.73
CA ILE A 141 3.29 5.25 -11.02
C ILE A 141 2.19 4.25 -11.42
N SER A 142 2.49 2.96 -11.36
CA SER A 142 1.56 1.88 -11.75
C SER A 142 0.26 1.95 -10.94
N LYS A 143 0.35 2.06 -9.60
CA LYS A 143 -0.83 2.19 -8.74
C LYS A 143 -1.66 3.42 -9.10
N ILE A 144 -1.04 4.59 -9.23
CA ILE A 144 -1.77 5.81 -9.59
C ILE A 144 -2.46 5.65 -10.96
N ALA A 145 -1.79 5.08 -11.96
CA ALA A 145 -2.33 4.92 -13.30
C ALA A 145 -3.47 3.88 -13.38
N ARG A 146 -3.37 2.79 -12.63
CA ARG A 146 -4.35 1.70 -12.65
C ARG A 146 -5.60 2.02 -11.86
N TYR A 147 -5.46 2.62 -10.67
CA TYR A 147 -6.55 2.80 -9.73
C TYR A 147 -7.26 4.15 -9.86
N SER A 148 -6.55 5.23 -10.24
CA SER A 148 -7.16 6.55 -10.31
C SER A 148 -8.34 6.71 -11.28
N PRO A 149 -8.52 5.89 -12.34
CA PRO A 149 -9.70 5.94 -13.18
C PRO A 149 -10.99 5.40 -12.54
N HIS A 150 -10.87 4.63 -11.44
CA HIS A 150 -12.00 3.91 -10.82
C HIS A 150 -12.70 4.70 -9.69
N ALA A 151 -12.27 5.92 -9.41
CA ALA A 151 -12.90 6.78 -8.40
C ALA A 151 -12.78 8.27 -8.77
N ASP A 152 -13.65 9.10 -8.15
CA ASP A 152 -13.56 10.56 -8.29
C ASP A 152 -12.23 11.10 -7.74
N ARG A 153 -11.70 10.43 -6.71
CA ARG A 153 -10.44 10.78 -6.06
C ARG A 153 -9.60 9.53 -5.85
N PHE A 154 -8.31 9.68 -6.07
CA PHE A 154 -7.31 8.65 -5.76
C PHE A 154 -6.22 9.23 -4.85
N SER A 155 -5.78 8.44 -3.90
CA SER A 155 -4.72 8.81 -2.94
C SER A 155 -3.81 7.63 -2.68
N LEU A 156 -2.60 7.90 -2.20
CA LEU A 156 -1.70 6.90 -1.63
C LEU A 156 -1.62 7.08 -0.12
N ALA A 157 -1.38 6.00 0.58
CA ALA A 157 -1.08 6.03 2.01
C ALA A 157 0.26 5.34 2.27
N THR A 158 0.95 5.76 3.33
CA THR A 158 2.27 5.23 3.69
C THR A 158 2.51 5.34 5.19
N PRO A 159 3.26 4.40 5.81
CA PRO A 159 3.67 4.55 7.19
C PRO A 159 4.59 5.77 7.38
N ALA A 160 4.60 6.34 8.58
CA ALA A 160 5.32 7.57 8.90
C ALA A 160 6.85 7.48 8.71
N HIS A 161 7.41 6.27 8.75
CA HIS A 161 8.84 6.01 8.55
C HIS A 161 9.23 5.81 7.09
N ASN A 162 8.26 5.78 6.15
CA ASN A 162 8.53 5.57 4.73
C ASN A 162 8.25 6.84 3.90
N ILE A 163 9.09 7.09 2.92
CA ILE A 163 8.91 8.17 1.94
C ILE A 163 8.60 7.55 0.58
N LEU A 164 7.39 7.81 0.10
CA LEU A 164 6.93 7.32 -1.19
C LEU A 164 7.80 7.84 -2.33
N GLN A 165 8.26 6.93 -3.17
CA GLN A 165 9.05 7.25 -4.36
C GLN A 165 8.16 7.74 -5.51
N ILE A 166 7.38 8.81 -5.24
CA ILE A 166 6.49 9.43 -6.23
C ILE A 166 7.30 10.40 -7.10
N PRO A 167 7.32 10.23 -8.43
CA PRO A 167 7.94 11.22 -9.32
C PRO A 167 7.42 12.63 -9.06
N ARG A 168 8.32 13.61 -8.98
CA ARG A 168 7.95 15.04 -8.78
C ARG A 168 6.92 15.50 -9.83
N THR A 169 6.99 14.97 -11.04
CA THR A 169 6.02 15.21 -12.12
C THR A 169 4.58 14.85 -11.71
N LEU A 170 4.38 13.79 -10.93
CA LEU A 170 3.05 13.35 -10.51
C LEU A 170 2.49 14.14 -9.33
N LEU A 171 3.33 14.88 -8.63
CA LEU A 171 2.93 15.80 -7.57
C LEU A 171 2.43 17.15 -8.12
N LYS A 172 2.60 17.38 -9.45
CA LYS A 172 2.03 18.50 -10.19
C LYS A 172 0.65 18.16 -10.77
N PRO A 173 -0.19 19.16 -11.07
CA PRO A 173 -1.43 18.95 -11.81
C PRO A 173 -1.20 18.23 -13.15
N ALA A 174 -2.15 17.39 -13.57
CA ALA A 174 -2.03 16.64 -14.83
C ALA A 174 -1.82 17.56 -16.05
N SER A 175 -2.48 18.72 -16.08
CA SER A 175 -2.34 19.73 -17.13
C SER A 175 -0.95 20.35 -17.26
N ALA A 176 -0.12 20.24 -16.22
CA ALA A 176 1.25 20.78 -16.20
C ALA A 176 2.31 19.75 -16.61
N ARG A 177 1.91 18.54 -17.00
CA ARG A 177 2.81 17.45 -17.40
C ARG A 177 3.06 17.48 -18.90
N ARG A 178 4.32 17.43 -19.30
CA ARG A 178 4.69 17.43 -20.73
C ARG A 178 4.68 15.99 -21.28
N PRO A 179 4.38 15.80 -22.56
CA PRO A 179 4.38 14.47 -23.21
C PRO A 179 5.69 13.70 -22.99
N VAL A 180 6.84 14.37 -23.10
CA VAL A 180 8.16 13.76 -22.88
C VAL A 180 8.34 13.22 -21.45
N GLU A 181 7.75 13.87 -20.46
CA GLU A 181 7.76 13.41 -19.06
C GLU A 181 6.94 12.13 -18.93
N ILE A 182 5.78 12.07 -19.58
CA ILE A 182 4.91 10.88 -19.57
C ILE A 182 5.58 9.70 -20.27
N GLN A 183 6.26 9.93 -21.40
CA GLN A 183 7.02 8.87 -22.09
C GLN A 183 8.16 8.31 -21.22
N LEU A 184 8.84 9.16 -20.46
CA LEU A 184 9.88 8.70 -19.54
C LEU A 184 9.30 7.86 -18.39
N LEU A 185 8.13 8.25 -17.82
CA LEU A 185 7.42 7.45 -16.83
C LEU A 185 6.99 6.10 -17.42
N LYS A 186 6.50 6.10 -18.68
CA LYS A 186 6.15 4.87 -19.41
C LYS A 186 7.35 3.95 -19.53
N SER A 187 8.50 4.48 -20.00
CA SER A 187 9.73 3.70 -20.17
C SER A 187 10.21 3.06 -18.86
N LEU A 188 10.00 3.72 -17.72
CA LEU A 188 10.30 3.12 -16.43
C LEU A 188 9.29 2.01 -16.07
N CYS A 189 7.99 2.26 -16.26
CA CYS A 189 6.95 1.28 -15.95
C CYS A 189 7.10 0.00 -16.77
N ASP A 190 7.44 0.08 -18.05
CA ASP A 190 7.58 -1.06 -18.96
C ASP A 190 8.73 -2.02 -18.57
N GLN A 191 9.60 -1.59 -17.67
CA GLN A 191 10.64 -2.44 -17.13
C GLN A 191 10.11 -3.44 -16.10
N TYR A 192 9.05 -3.07 -15.39
CA TYR A 192 8.50 -3.84 -14.26
C TYR A 192 7.07 -4.35 -14.52
N TYR A 193 6.31 -3.69 -15.39
CA TYR A 193 4.88 -3.94 -15.62
C TYR A 193 4.59 -4.13 -17.11
N ARG A 194 4.87 -5.33 -17.63
CA ARG A 194 4.68 -5.66 -19.04
C ARG A 194 3.32 -6.30 -19.32
N THR A 195 2.77 -6.99 -18.35
CA THR A 195 1.51 -7.73 -18.53
C THR A 195 0.62 -7.54 -17.27
N PRO A 196 -0.49 -6.79 -17.36
CA PRO A 196 -0.83 -5.93 -18.50
C PRO A 196 0.02 -4.65 -18.54
N GLU A 197 0.32 -4.19 -19.75
CA GLU A 197 1.03 -2.94 -20.00
C GLU A 197 0.19 -1.72 -19.57
N ILE A 198 0.85 -0.65 -19.12
CA ILE A 198 0.18 0.60 -18.75
C ILE A 198 0.17 1.54 -19.96
N ALA A 199 -1.02 1.77 -20.52
CA ALA A 199 -1.17 2.65 -21.68
C ALA A 199 -0.79 4.11 -21.36
N VAL A 200 -0.22 4.80 -22.33
CA VAL A 200 0.22 6.22 -22.22
C VAL A 200 -0.95 7.12 -21.83
N GLU A 201 -2.15 6.85 -22.34
CA GLU A 201 -3.37 7.59 -22.04
C GLU A 201 -3.73 7.50 -20.55
N LYS A 202 -3.53 6.35 -19.91
CA LYS A 202 -3.73 6.19 -18.45
C LYS A 202 -2.70 7.01 -17.68
N LEU A 203 -1.44 6.99 -18.09
CA LEU A 203 -0.36 7.77 -17.47
C LEU A 203 -0.59 9.28 -17.60
N SER A 204 -1.08 9.75 -18.74
CA SER A 204 -1.36 11.17 -18.96
C SER A 204 -2.54 11.67 -18.13
N LYS A 205 -3.58 10.84 -17.95
CA LYS A 205 -4.82 11.18 -17.25
C LYS A 205 -4.80 10.88 -15.75
N MET A 206 -3.83 10.10 -15.27
CA MET A 206 -3.77 9.70 -13.85
C MET A 206 -3.73 10.90 -12.90
N ARG A 207 -4.40 10.79 -11.75
CA ARG A 207 -4.51 11.85 -10.77
C ARG A 207 -4.17 11.35 -9.37
N LEU A 208 -3.41 12.14 -8.63
CA LEU A 208 -3.14 11.94 -7.21
C LEU A 208 -3.72 13.14 -6.43
N HIS A 209 -4.65 12.87 -5.52
CA HIS A 209 -5.38 13.93 -4.81
C HIS A 209 -4.83 14.19 -3.41
N ALA A 210 -4.29 13.16 -2.76
CA ALA A 210 -3.67 13.30 -1.45
C ALA A 210 -2.67 12.17 -1.20
N ILE A 211 -1.84 12.38 -0.18
CA ILE A 211 -1.01 11.37 0.45
C ILE A 211 -1.39 11.33 1.94
N TYR A 212 -1.69 10.12 2.44
CA TYR A 212 -1.95 9.89 3.84
C TYR A 212 -0.70 9.30 4.50
N VAL A 213 -0.23 9.91 5.56
CA VAL A 213 0.89 9.43 6.38
C VAL A 213 0.29 8.85 7.65
N ILE A 214 0.55 7.56 7.90
CA ILE A 214 -0.05 6.79 8.99
C ILE A 214 1.02 6.48 10.03
N ASN A 215 0.78 6.89 11.26
CA ASN A 215 1.54 6.46 12.42
C ASN A 215 0.68 5.43 13.18
N VAL A 216 1.03 4.16 13.06
CA VAL A 216 0.29 3.07 13.70
C VAL A 216 0.47 3.09 15.22
N ASP A 217 1.67 3.41 15.71
CA ASP A 217 1.96 3.43 17.16
C ASP A 217 1.12 4.49 17.89
N LEU A 218 0.85 5.61 17.22
CA LEU A 218 0.05 6.71 17.75
C LEU A 218 -1.40 6.70 17.23
N LEU A 219 -1.76 5.78 16.35
CA LEU A 219 -3.03 5.71 15.63
C LEU A 219 -3.39 7.03 14.91
N GLU A 220 -2.39 7.71 14.37
CA GLU A 220 -2.52 9.02 13.74
C GLU A 220 -2.46 8.94 12.23
N VAL A 221 -3.30 9.76 11.59
CA VAL A 221 -3.33 9.89 10.14
C VAL A 221 -3.24 11.36 9.76
N VAL A 222 -2.21 11.70 9.00
CA VAL A 222 -2.00 13.05 8.46
C VAL A 222 -2.26 13.04 6.96
N ARG A 223 -3.20 13.87 6.49
CA ARG A 223 -3.48 14.04 5.07
C ARG A 223 -2.69 15.22 4.52
N LEU A 224 -1.85 14.97 3.52
CA LEU A 224 -1.08 15.99 2.79
C LEU A 224 -1.63 16.13 1.37
N SER A 225 -1.70 17.37 0.87
CA SER A 225 -1.88 17.61 -0.56
C SER A 225 -0.58 17.24 -1.31
N PRO A 226 -0.64 16.90 -2.63
CA PRO A 226 0.58 16.66 -3.41
C PRO A 226 1.59 17.81 -3.33
N ARG A 227 1.10 19.06 -3.31
CA ARG A 227 1.94 20.26 -3.14
C ARG A 227 2.67 20.25 -1.80
N ARG A 228 1.95 20.04 -0.68
CA ARG A 228 2.58 19.98 0.65
C ARG A 228 3.54 18.81 0.79
N TYR A 229 3.24 17.68 0.13
CA TYR A 229 4.16 16.54 0.10
C TYR A 229 5.45 16.90 -0.65
N LEU A 230 5.34 17.58 -1.80
CA LEU A 230 6.49 18.08 -2.56
C LEU A 230 7.32 19.09 -1.77
N GLU A 231 6.67 20.03 -1.08
CA GLU A 231 7.34 21.02 -0.23
C GLU A 231 8.14 20.36 0.91
N LYS A 232 7.60 19.28 1.51
CA LYS A 232 8.22 18.61 2.66
C LYS A 232 9.27 17.56 2.28
N TYR A 233 9.02 16.79 1.21
CA TYR A 233 9.79 15.61 0.85
C TYR A 233 10.33 15.65 -0.59
N GLY A 234 10.20 16.78 -1.27
CA GLY A 234 10.51 16.90 -2.70
C GLY A 234 11.95 16.52 -3.06
N ASP A 235 12.91 16.77 -2.16
CA ASP A 235 14.31 16.41 -2.41
C ASP A 235 14.55 14.89 -2.41
N LEU A 236 13.68 14.14 -1.74
CA LEU A 236 13.70 12.69 -1.68
C LEU A 236 12.77 12.03 -2.74
N CYS A 237 11.96 12.82 -3.45
CA CYS A 237 11.11 12.37 -4.53
C CYS A 237 11.89 12.33 -5.86
N PRO A 238 11.76 11.27 -6.68
CA PRO A 238 12.52 11.13 -7.91
C PRO A 238 12.29 12.29 -8.90
N SER A 239 13.37 12.95 -9.32
CA SER A 239 13.37 13.92 -10.41
C SER A 239 13.35 13.20 -11.76
N LEU A 240 13.04 13.92 -12.84
CA LEU A 240 13.10 13.35 -14.21
C LEU A 240 14.50 12.87 -14.57
N GLN A 241 15.55 13.56 -14.10
CA GLN A 241 16.92 13.12 -14.33
C GLN A 241 17.24 11.80 -13.62
N GLN A 242 16.74 11.62 -12.39
CA GLN A 242 16.89 10.35 -11.67
C GLN A 242 16.10 9.22 -12.37
N ILE A 243 14.88 9.48 -12.82
CA ILE A 243 14.08 8.50 -13.57
C ILE A 243 14.79 8.08 -14.86
N ARG A 244 15.39 9.02 -15.60
CA ARG A 244 16.19 8.70 -16.78
C ARG A 244 17.36 7.78 -16.43
N ARG A 245 18.10 8.07 -15.36
CA ARG A 245 19.18 7.20 -14.87
C ARG A 245 18.70 5.80 -14.49
N TYR A 246 17.50 5.68 -13.88
CA TYR A 246 16.89 4.37 -13.57
C TYR A 246 16.63 3.57 -14.84
N VAL A 247 16.03 4.21 -15.86
CA VAL A 247 15.76 3.57 -17.16
C VAL A 247 17.06 3.10 -17.81
N GLU A 248 18.08 3.95 -17.89
CA GLU A 248 19.37 3.63 -18.48
C GLU A 248 20.09 2.50 -17.73
N ALA A 249 20.11 2.55 -16.40
CA ALA A 249 20.74 1.52 -15.57
C ALA A 249 20.08 0.15 -15.74
N SER A 250 18.75 0.09 -15.81
CA SER A 250 18.03 -1.16 -16.02
C SER A 250 18.30 -1.73 -17.42
N LEU A 251 18.37 -0.90 -18.46
CA LEU A 251 18.69 -1.34 -19.81
C LEU A 251 20.10 -1.94 -19.87
N ARG A 252 21.09 -1.31 -19.23
CA ARG A 252 22.46 -1.85 -19.16
C ARG A 252 22.53 -3.21 -18.49
N ARG A 253 21.78 -3.42 -17.39
CA ARG A 253 21.74 -4.72 -16.70
C ARG A 253 21.16 -5.82 -17.58
N ARG A 254 20.13 -5.54 -18.38
CA ARG A 254 19.55 -6.52 -19.31
C ARG A 254 20.56 -6.95 -20.36
N VAL A 255 21.24 -5.98 -20.99
CA VAL A 255 22.29 -6.28 -21.99
C VAL A 255 23.41 -7.14 -21.39
N ALA A 256 23.84 -6.85 -20.16
CA ALA A 256 24.86 -7.64 -19.46
C ALA A 256 24.38 -9.08 -19.13
N CYS A 257 23.09 -9.29 -18.88
CA CYS A 257 22.54 -10.63 -18.66
C CYS A 257 22.35 -11.45 -19.96
N GLU A 258 22.09 -10.75 -21.09
CA GLU A 258 21.92 -11.40 -22.41
C GLU A 258 23.27 -11.78 -23.05
N HIS A 259 24.36 -11.10 -22.68
CA HIS A 259 25.72 -11.39 -23.16
C HIS A 259 26.67 -11.54 -21.96
N PRO A 260 26.64 -12.69 -21.22
CA PRO A 260 27.64 -12.92 -20.20
C PRO A 260 29.00 -12.99 -20.90
N THR A 261 29.89 -12.05 -20.57
CA THR A 261 31.29 -12.12 -21.01
C THR A 261 31.87 -13.42 -20.51
N THR A 262 32.17 -14.32 -21.44
CA THR A 262 32.89 -15.58 -21.22
C THR A 262 34.30 -15.32 -20.66
#